data_72283892395080059bf3ec0e057370c2
#
_entry.id   72283892395080059bf3ec0e057370c2
#
_cell.length_a   1.000
_cell.length_b   1.000
_cell.length_c   1.000
_cell.angle_alpha   90.00
_cell.angle_beta   90.00
_cell.angle_gamma   90.00
#
_symmetry.space_group_name_H-M   'P 1'
#
loop_
_entity.id
_entity.type
_entity.pdbx_description
1 polymer ?
#
loop_
_entity_poly.entity_id
_entity_poly.type
_entity_poly.pdbx_seq_one_letter_code
_entity_poly.pdbx_strand_id
1 'polypeptide(L)'
;MQKKFEKENNFTLFEHDVMKLETNEFEKLIKLPAKLVANLPYNIATALLLKLLPVRNAWESFTVMVQLEVGERLCAIPESGKTYGPLSLVGALGFEKQIVKIITPDCFFPSPKVDSCVIRLLPRKSGLTIEEEKLFLKWSHLLFQHRRKTLLNGIRKHYPEWFQNCKEYLLEKYDMRRPGTLDFNEWMNLFYNFMKSKQNVLGN
;
A
#
# COMPACT_ATOMS: atom_id res chain seq x y z
N MET A 1 -22.62 19.48 12.35
CA MET A 1 -21.96 18.51 13.23
C MET A 1 -21.57 19.16 14.57
N GLN A 2 -20.92 20.31 14.63
CA GLN A 2 -20.57 21.06 15.85
C GLN A 2 -21.73 21.12 16.87
N LYS A 3 -22.87 21.69 16.50
CA LYS A 3 -24.06 21.82 17.41
C LYS A 3 -24.55 20.49 18.00
N LYS A 4 -24.32 19.35 17.36
CA LYS A 4 -24.79 18.04 17.82
C LYS A 4 -23.93 17.46 18.95
N PHE A 5 -22.65 17.83 19.01
CA PHE A 5 -21.67 17.26 19.94
C PHE A 5 -21.06 18.33 20.88
N GLU A 6 -21.64 19.53 20.91
CA GLU A 6 -21.13 20.68 21.70
C GLU A 6 -21.06 20.40 23.22
N LYS A 7 -21.83 19.42 23.70
CA LYS A 7 -21.89 19.03 25.13
C LYS A 7 -21.03 17.79 25.45
N GLU A 8 -20.36 17.20 24.45
CA GLU A 8 -19.59 15.97 24.63
C GLU A 8 -18.13 16.33 24.95
N ASN A 9 -17.71 16.09 26.20
CA ASN A 9 -16.36 16.39 26.67
C ASN A 9 -15.25 15.52 26.02
N ASN A 10 -15.64 14.46 25.32
CA ASN A 10 -14.75 13.50 24.65
C ASN A 10 -14.73 13.66 23.14
N PHE A 11 -15.32 14.74 22.59
CA PHE A 11 -15.38 15.02 21.16
C PHE A 11 -14.63 16.30 20.82
N THR A 12 -13.76 16.23 19.82
CA THR A 12 -13.08 17.39 19.22
C THR A 12 -13.27 17.38 17.72
N LEU A 13 -13.75 18.48 17.15
CA LEU A 13 -13.89 18.65 15.71
C LEU A 13 -12.70 19.43 15.15
N PHE A 14 -12.00 18.83 14.19
CA PHE A 14 -10.99 19.48 13.37
C PHE A 14 -11.55 19.64 11.96
N GLU A 15 -11.74 20.89 11.52
CA GLU A 15 -12.22 21.21 10.18
C GLU A 15 -11.04 21.44 9.23
N HIS A 16 -10.53 20.34 8.69
CA HIS A 16 -9.36 20.32 7.79
C HIS A 16 -9.56 19.38 6.60
N ASP A 17 -8.92 19.73 5.49
CA ASP A 17 -8.72 18.78 4.39
C ASP A 17 -7.60 17.80 4.79
N VAL A 18 -7.97 16.55 5.07
CA VAL A 18 -7.03 15.49 5.51
C VAL A 18 -5.90 15.25 4.50
N MET A 19 -6.12 15.55 3.21
CA MET A 19 -5.08 15.41 2.19
C MET A 19 -4.03 16.53 2.23
N LYS A 20 -4.35 17.67 2.84
CA LYS A 20 -3.41 18.80 3.03
C LYS A 20 -2.63 18.73 4.35
N LEU A 21 -3.13 17.98 5.35
CA LEU A 21 -2.39 17.79 6.61
C LEU A 21 -1.07 17.07 6.36
N GLU A 22 0.03 17.60 6.88
CA GLU A 22 1.30 16.87 6.91
C GLU A 22 1.23 15.70 7.90
N THR A 23 2.03 14.65 7.67
CA THR A 23 1.98 13.43 8.49
C THR A 23 2.31 13.68 9.96
N ASN A 24 3.18 14.64 10.27
CA ASN A 24 3.52 15.06 11.62
C ASN A 24 2.43 15.87 12.31
N GLU A 25 1.47 16.43 11.57
CA GLU A 25 0.35 17.19 12.13
C GLU A 25 -0.68 16.28 12.77
N PHE A 26 -0.79 15.02 12.32
CA PHE A 26 -1.67 14.04 13.00
C PHE A 26 -1.28 13.85 14.47
N GLU A 27 0.02 13.81 14.78
CA GLU A 27 0.51 13.67 16.16
C GLU A 27 0.14 14.86 17.04
N LYS A 28 0.01 16.06 16.46
CA LYS A 28 -0.41 17.28 17.17
C LYS A 28 -1.92 17.34 17.41
N LEU A 29 -2.70 16.76 16.49
CA LEU A 29 -4.16 16.80 16.54
C LEU A 29 -4.76 15.67 17.39
N ILE A 30 -4.10 14.53 17.46
CA ILE A 30 -4.62 13.34 18.12
C ILE A 30 -3.55 12.70 19.03
N LYS A 31 -4.01 12.13 20.13
CA LYS A 31 -3.14 11.35 21.02
C LYS A 31 -2.92 9.97 20.43
N LEU A 32 -1.68 9.66 20.05
CA LEU A 32 -1.28 8.34 19.56
C LEU A 32 -0.82 7.42 20.71
N PRO A 33 -0.98 6.08 20.60
CA PRO A 33 -1.62 5.39 19.46
C PRO A 33 -3.13 5.58 19.43
N ALA A 34 -3.70 5.69 18.23
CA ALA A 34 -5.12 5.91 18.00
C ALA A 34 -5.69 4.91 16.97
N LYS A 35 -7.00 4.74 16.97
CA LYS A 35 -7.72 3.99 15.93
C LYS A 35 -8.28 4.95 14.91
N LEU A 36 -8.05 4.69 13.63
CA LEU A 36 -8.68 5.41 12.54
C LEU A 36 -9.92 4.64 12.10
N VAL A 37 -11.09 5.29 12.19
CA VAL A 37 -12.35 4.76 11.68
C VAL A 37 -12.93 5.77 10.70
N ALA A 38 -13.06 5.40 9.42
CA ALA A 38 -13.48 6.35 8.39
C ALA A 38 -14.29 5.70 7.27
N ASN A 39 -15.35 6.42 6.85
CA ASN A 39 -15.95 6.23 5.54
C ASN A 39 -15.23 7.17 4.57
N LEU A 40 -14.31 6.62 3.76
CA LEU A 40 -13.46 7.40 2.89
C LEU A 40 -14.17 7.73 1.57
N PRO A 41 -14.11 8.99 1.10
CA PRO A 41 -14.47 9.31 -0.27
C PRO A 41 -13.63 8.49 -1.25
N TYR A 42 -14.26 7.85 -2.24
CA TYR A 42 -13.60 6.87 -3.12
C TYR A 42 -12.40 7.45 -3.88
N ASN A 43 -12.47 8.72 -4.27
CA ASN A 43 -11.42 9.40 -5.01
C ASN A 43 -10.13 9.64 -4.22
N ILE A 44 -10.18 9.64 -2.88
CA ILE A 44 -8.99 9.89 -2.04
C ILE A 44 -8.55 8.68 -1.22
N ALA A 45 -9.34 7.61 -1.17
CA ALA A 45 -9.11 6.47 -0.28
C ALA A 45 -7.69 5.88 -0.43
N THR A 46 -7.29 5.54 -1.65
CA THR A 46 -5.94 5.00 -1.92
C THR A 46 -4.84 6.01 -1.60
N ALA A 47 -5.03 7.29 -1.96
CA ALA A 47 -4.05 8.33 -1.71
C ALA A 47 -3.85 8.57 -0.21
N LEU A 48 -4.94 8.56 0.58
CA LEU A 48 -4.86 8.70 2.03
C LEU A 48 -4.14 7.51 2.67
N LEU A 49 -4.43 6.28 2.26
CA LEU A 49 -3.74 5.09 2.76
C LEU A 49 -2.23 5.14 2.47
N LEU A 50 -1.84 5.56 1.26
CA LEU A 50 -0.44 5.76 0.90
C LEU A 50 0.22 6.87 1.74
N LYS A 51 -0.50 7.96 2.00
CA LYS A 51 -0.04 9.07 2.85
C LYS A 51 0.22 8.63 4.30
N LEU A 52 -0.65 7.76 4.85
CA LEU A 52 -0.54 7.26 6.22
C LEU A 52 0.46 6.11 6.37
N LEU A 53 0.86 5.47 5.28
CA LEU A 53 1.77 4.32 5.31
C LEU A 53 3.08 4.59 6.08
N PRO A 54 3.80 5.71 5.86
CA PRO A 54 5.05 5.99 6.57
C PRO A 54 4.90 6.14 8.09
N VAL A 55 3.74 6.61 8.55
CA VAL A 55 3.43 6.86 9.97
C VAL A 55 2.51 5.81 10.58
N ARG A 56 2.25 4.72 9.87
CA ARG A 56 1.29 3.69 10.29
C ARG A 56 1.57 3.08 11.65
N ASN A 57 2.84 2.93 12.00
CA ASN A 57 3.25 2.31 13.27
C ASN A 57 2.89 3.15 14.51
N ALA A 58 2.52 4.41 14.34
CA ALA A 58 1.99 5.25 15.40
C ALA A 58 0.49 4.99 15.67
N TRP A 59 -0.20 4.29 14.76
CA TRP A 59 -1.61 3.95 14.88
C TRP A 59 -1.80 2.53 15.39
N GLU A 60 -2.90 2.32 16.13
CA GLU A 60 -3.29 0.99 16.62
C GLU A 60 -3.94 0.16 15.50
N SER A 61 -4.85 0.80 14.75
CA SER A 61 -5.55 0.13 13.63
C SER A 61 -6.24 1.15 12.72
N PHE A 62 -6.54 0.70 11.51
CA PHE A 62 -7.36 1.41 10.55
C PHE A 62 -8.58 0.52 10.22
N THR A 63 -9.78 1.05 10.39
CA THR A 63 -11.03 0.43 9.93
C THR A 63 -11.67 1.41 8.97
N VAL A 64 -11.59 1.13 7.68
CA VAL A 64 -12.01 2.08 6.66
C VAL A 64 -12.96 1.44 5.66
N MET A 65 -13.94 2.22 5.22
CA MET A 65 -14.81 1.83 4.13
C MET A 65 -14.28 2.43 2.82
N VAL A 66 -14.13 1.57 1.82
CA VAL A 66 -13.60 1.89 0.49
C VAL A 66 -14.43 1.16 -0.58
N GLN A 67 -14.20 1.46 -1.86
CA GLN A 67 -14.75 0.64 -2.94
C GLN A 67 -14.25 -0.80 -2.82
N LEU A 68 -15.11 -1.78 -3.14
CA LEU A 68 -14.77 -3.21 -3.05
C LEU A 68 -13.49 -3.53 -3.84
N GLU A 69 -13.35 -3.00 -5.05
CA GLU A 69 -12.14 -3.18 -5.87
C GLU A 69 -10.85 -2.74 -5.15
N VAL A 70 -10.90 -1.63 -4.41
CA VAL A 70 -9.73 -1.13 -3.64
C VAL A 70 -9.39 -2.09 -2.51
N GLY A 71 -10.39 -2.58 -1.78
CA GLY A 71 -10.22 -3.57 -0.72
C GLY A 71 -9.66 -4.89 -1.24
N GLU A 72 -10.23 -5.39 -2.33
CA GLU A 72 -9.75 -6.60 -2.99
C GLU A 72 -8.30 -6.47 -3.46
N ARG A 73 -7.93 -5.35 -4.09
CA ARG A 73 -6.55 -5.09 -4.51
C ARG A 73 -5.57 -5.00 -3.35
N LEU A 74 -5.97 -4.37 -2.24
CA LEU A 74 -5.13 -4.32 -1.04
C LEU A 74 -4.90 -5.72 -0.46
N CYS A 75 -5.94 -6.58 -0.47
CA CYS A 75 -5.90 -7.91 0.11
C CYS A 75 -5.40 -8.98 -0.86
N ALA A 76 -5.25 -8.68 -2.16
CA ALA A 76 -4.90 -9.68 -3.18
C ALA A 76 -3.52 -10.32 -2.94
N ILE A 77 -3.44 -11.59 -3.33
CA ILE A 77 -2.24 -12.43 -3.40
C ILE A 77 -2.03 -12.87 -4.87
N PRO A 78 -0.92 -13.47 -5.26
CA PRO A 78 -0.67 -13.87 -6.65
C PRO A 78 -1.80 -14.70 -7.29
N GLU A 79 -2.43 -15.57 -6.50
CA GLU A 79 -3.54 -16.43 -6.91
C GLU A 79 -4.81 -15.64 -7.26
N SER A 80 -4.91 -14.38 -6.78
CA SER A 80 -5.99 -13.45 -7.15
C SER A 80 -5.90 -12.96 -8.61
N GLY A 81 -4.90 -13.37 -9.34
CA GLY A 81 -4.73 -13.10 -10.77
C GLY A 81 -4.62 -11.61 -11.08
N LYS A 82 -5.57 -11.06 -11.88
CA LYS A 82 -5.51 -9.65 -12.33
C LYS A 82 -5.65 -8.63 -11.21
N THR A 83 -6.23 -8.99 -10.09
CA THR A 83 -6.44 -8.13 -8.92
C THR A 83 -5.14 -7.86 -8.18
N TYR A 84 -4.20 -8.83 -8.18
CA TYR A 84 -2.88 -8.67 -7.57
C TYR A 84 -2.01 -7.67 -8.35
N GLY A 85 -1.41 -6.72 -7.64
CA GLY A 85 -0.62 -5.65 -8.25
C GLY A 85 0.06 -4.74 -7.23
N PRO A 86 0.49 -3.53 -7.64
CA PRO A 86 1.22 -2.60 -6.75
C PRO A 86 0.50 -2.30 -5.44
N LEU A 87 -0.84 -2.14 -5.46
CA LEU A 87 -1.61 -1.87 -4.24
C LEU A 87 -1.60 -3.07 -3.28
N SER A 88 -1.49 -4.29 -3.80
CA SER A 88 -1.35 -5.50 -2.99
C SER A 88 -0.01 -5.51 -2.25
N LEU A 89 1.06 -5.00 -2.89
CA LEU A 89 2.36 -4.86 -2.24
C LEU A 89 2.35 -3.78 -1.16
N VAL A 90 1.63 -2.66 -1.38
CA VAL A 90 1.39 -1.66 -0.31
C VAL A 90 0.73 -2.31 0.90
N GLY A 91 -0.34 -3.07 0.66
CA GLY A 91 -1.05 -3.79 1.71
C GLY A 91 -0.14 -4.79 2.44
N ALA A 92 0.65 -5.58 1.71
CA ALA A 92 1.54 -6.59 2.27
C ALA A 92 2.74 -5.97 3.03
N LEU A 93 3.25 -4.84 2.55
CA LEU A 93 4.37 -4.12 3.17
C LEU A 93 3.98 -3.54 4.53
N GLY A 94 2.81 -2.95 4.63
CA GLY A 94 2.45 -2.10 5.77
C GLY A 94 1.44 -2.68 6.74
N PHE A 95 0.71 -3.74 6.37
CA PHE A 95 -0.45 -4.13 7.15
C PHE A 95 -0.71 -5.65 7.15
N GLU A 96 -1.21 -6.15 8.29
CA GLU A 96 -2.11 -7.28 8.28
C GLU A 96 -3.49 -6.77 7.89
N LYS A 97 -4.15 -7.42 6.94
CA LYS A 97 -5.31 -6.86 6.23
C LYS A 97 -6.42 -7.89 6.07
N GLN A 98 -7.65 -7.42 6.27
CA GLN A 98 -8.84 -8.25 6.14
C GLN A 98 -10.02 -7.43 5.62
N ILE A 99 -10.76 -7.97 4.63
CA ILE A 99 -12.09 -7.49 4.30
C ILE A 99 -13.03 -8.04 5.37
N VAL A 100 -13.63 -7.15 6.16
CA VAL A 100 -14.52 -7.50 7.28
C VAL A 100 -15.95 -7.69 6.79
N LYS A 101 -16.38 -6.82 5.85
CA LYS A 101 -17.77 -6.84 5.34
C LYS A 101 -17.82 -6.21 3.95
N ILE A 102 -18.62 -6.81 3.08
CA ILE A 102 -19.04 -6.20 1.80
C ILE A 102 -20.37 -5.50 2.04
N ILE A 103 -20.56 -4.32 1.43
CA ILE A 103 -21.73 -3.46 1.57
C ILE A 103 -22.22 -3.12 0.17
N THR A 104 -23.46 -3.48 -0.09
CA THR A 104 -24.13 -3.28 -1.37
C THR A 104 -24.60 -1.84 -1.57
N PRO A 105 -24.79 -1.36 -2.80
CA PRO A 105 -25.17 0.01 -3.11
C PRO A 105 -26.48 0.49 -2.48
N ASP A 106 -27.43 -0.40 -2.23
CA ASP A 106 -28.72 -0.11 -1.60
C ASP A 106 -28.61 0.39 -0.15
N CYS A 107 -27.47 0.17 0.50
CA CYS A 107 -27.20 0.69 1.83
C CYS A 107 -26.86 2.19 1.86
N PHE A 108 -26.82 2.87 0.71
CA PHE A 108 -26.39 4.26 0.59
C PHE A 108 -27.44 5.16 -0.06
N PHE A 109 -27.39 6.44 0.31
CA PHE A 109 -28.18 7.47 -0.35
C PHE A 109 -27.31 8.73 -0.59
N PRO A 110 -27.13 9.15 -1.85
CA PRO A 110 -27.47 8.44 -3.08
C PRO A 110 -26.68 7.13 -3.23
N SER A 111 -27.29 6.16 -3.91
CA SER A 111 -26.67 4.85 -4.14
C SER A 111 -25.46 4.96 -5.09
N PRO A 112 -24.29 4.43 -4.71
CA PRO A 112 -23.13 4.37 -5.60
C PRO A 112 -23.34 3.33 -6.70
N LYS A 113 -22.49 3.39 -7.75
CA LYS A 113 -22.56 2.43 -8.87
C LYS A 113 -21.81 1.11 -8.61
N VAL A 114 -21.12 0.99 -7.49
CA VAL A 114 -20.24 -0.14 -7.17
C VAL A 114 -20.39 -0.53 -5.71
N ASP A 115 -20.09 -1.78 -5.40
CA ASP A 115 -20.03 -2.27 -4.04
C ASP A 115 -18.92 -1.58 -3.25
N SER A 116 -19.11 -1.52 -1.95
CA SER A 116 -18.12 -1.06 -0.97
C SER A 116 -17.68 -2.22 -0.09
N CYS A 117 -16.59 -2.05 0.61
CA CYS A 117 -16.23 -2.95 1.69
C CYS A 117 -15.64 -2.18 2.87
N VAL A 118 -15.83 -2.75 4.05
CA VAL A 118 -15.08 -2.36 5.25
C VAL A 118 -13.84 -3.24 5.32
N ILE A 119 -12.68 -2.60 5.35
CA ILE A 119 -11.40 -3.27 5.55
C ILE A 119 -10.83 -2.89 6.91
N ARG A 120 -10.23 -3.87 7.57
CA ARG A 120 -9.42 -3.69 8.77
C ARG A 120 -7.96 -3.87 8.40
N LEU A 121 -7.14 -2.89 8.78
CA LEU A 121 -5.71 -2.89 8.55
C LEU A 121 -5.02 -2.72 9.92
N LEU A 122 -4.17 -3.68 10.28
CA LEU A 122 -3.33 -3.60 11.46
C LEU A 122 -1.91 -3.28 11.01
N PRO A 123 -1.31 -2.19 11.50
CA PRO A 123 0.06 -1.83 11.13
C PRO A 123 1.06 -2.93 11.42
N ARG A 124 1.98 -3.15 10.47
CA ARG A 124 3.12 -4.06 10.66
C ARG A 124 4.42 -3.36 10.25
N LYS A 125 5.51 -3.74 10.91
CA LYS A 125 6.86 -3.33 10.51
C LYS A 125 7.28 -4.11 9.27
N SER A 126 7.82 -3.42 8.27
CA SER A 126 8.31 -4.04 7.04
C SER A 126 9.75 -4.57 7.16
N GLY A 127 10.51 -4.07 8.15
CA GLY A 127 11.96 -4.27 8.23
C GLY A 127 12.78 -3.32 7.37
N LEU A 128 12.13 -2.43 6.60
CA LEU A 128 12.76 -1.38 5.78
C LEU A 128 12.67 -0.02 6.48
N THR A 129 13.59 0.88 6.17
CA THR A 129 13.46 2.30 6.48
C THR A 129 12.35 2.94 5.65
N ILE A 130 11.88 4.13 6.02
CA ILE A 130 10.84 4.86 5.27
C ILE A 130 11.29 5.14 3.84
N GLU A 131 12.55 5.49 3.64
CA GLU A 131 13.14 5.74 2.32
C GLU A 131 13.20 4.47 1.47
N GLU A 132 13.58 3.36 2.07
CA GLU A 132 13.58 2.05 1.40
C GLU A 132 12.17 1.58 1.05
N GLU A 133 11.17 1.81 1.92
CA GLU A 133 9.77 1.55 1.60
C GLU A 133 9.29 2.35 0.38
N LYS A 134 9.58 3.66 0.35
CA LYS A 134 9.26 4.52 -0.79
C LYS A 134 9.94 4.02 -2.07
N LEU A 135 11.21 3.64 -1.98
CA LEU A 135 11.95 3.08 -3.09
C LEU A 135 11.35 1.76 -3.55
N PHE A 136 11.05 0.84 -2.65
CA PHE A 136 10.40 -0.44 -2.94
C PHE A 136 9.09 -0.27 -3.70
N LEU A 137 8.23 0.63 -3.23
CA LEU A 137 6.95 0.89 -3.88
C LEU A 137 7.09 1.49 -5.28
N LYS A 138 8.00 2.46 -5.45
CA LYS A 138 8.30 3.06 -6.76
C LYS A 138 8.89 2.03 -7.71
N TRP A 139 9.86 1.26 -7.25
CA TRP A 139 10.58 0.25 -8.01
C TRP A 139 9.64 -0.90 -8.45
N SER A 140 8.86 -1.44 -7.53
CA SER A 140 7.90 -2.50 -7.84
C SER A 140 6.80 -2.02 -8.78
N HIS A 141 6.30 -0.79 -8.62
CA HIS A 141 5.31 -0.18 -9.51
C HIS A 141 5.82 -0.12 -10.96
N LEU A 142 7.08 0.29 -11.17
CA LEU A 142 7.70 0.31 -12.51
C LEU A 142 7.74 -1.08 -13.15
N LEU A 143 8.10 -2.11 -12.38
CA LEU A 143 8.13 -3.48 -12.89
C LEU A 143 6.72 -4.00 -13.23
N PHE A 144 5.69 -3.60 -12.46
CA PHE A 144 4.30 -3.94 -12.76
C PHE A 144 3.72 -3.25 -14.00
N GLN A 145 4.29 -2.14 -14.48
CA GLN A 145 3.83 -1.50 -15.73
C GLN A 145 3.88 -2.48 -16.93
N HIS A 146 4.75 -3.46 -16.87
CA HIS A 146 4.92 -4.50 -17.88
C HIS A 146 4.37 -5.85 -17.43
N ARG A 147 3.26 -5.90 -16.64
CA ARG A 147 2.75 -7.15 -16.04
C ARG A 147 2.49 -8.30 -17.01
N ARG A 148 2.25 -8.03 -18.32
CA ARG A 148 2.08 -9.06 -19.36
C ARG A 148 3.39 -9.59 -19.93
N LYS A 149 4.51 -8.92 -19.70
CA LYS A 149 5.87 -9.36 -20.06
C LYS A 149 6.50 -10.09 -18.90
N THR A 150 7.60 -10.81 -19.18
CA THR A 150 8.41 -11.39 -18.10
C THR A 150 9.00 -10.29 -17.21
N LEU A 151 9.23 -10.60 -15.95
CA LEU A 151 9.85 -9.70 -14.99
C LEU A 151 11.22 -9.20 -15.48
N LEU A 152 12.01 -10.10 -16.06
CA LEU A 152 13.35 -9.78 -16.59
C LEU A 152 13.31 -8.75 -17.72
N ASN A 153 12.25 -8.71 -18.53
CA ASN A 153 12.09 -7.66 -19.53
C ASN A 153 11.91 -6.27 -18.89
N GLY A 154 11.16 -6.20 -17.78
CA GLY A 154 11.04 -4.97 -17.01
C GLY A 154 12.38 -4.55 -16.38
N ILE A 155 13.10 -5.50 -15.79
CA ILE A 155 14.42 -5.25 -15.19
C ILE A 155 15.42 -4.79 -16.25
N ARG A 156 15.54 -5.46 -17.38
CA ARG A 156 16.43 -5.05 -18.48
C ARG A 156 16.15 -3.64 -18.97
N LYS A 157 14.88 -3.27 -19.06
CA LYS A 157 14.45 -1.96 -19.53
C LYS A 157 14.77 -0.83 -18.55
N HIS A 158 14.48 -1.03 -17.27
CA HIS A 158 14.55 0.04 -16.26
C HIS A 158 15.86 0.03 -15.44
N TYR A 159 16.53 -1.13 -15.38
CA TYR A 159 17.72 -1.36 -14.55
C TYR A 159 18.75 -2.23 -15.29
N PRO A 160 19.26 -1.81 -16.47
CA PRO A 160 20.13 -2.63 -17.31
C PRO A 160 21.45 -3.01 -16.62
N GLU A 161 22.04 -2.12 -15.84
CA GLU A 161 23.28 -2.39 -15.09
C GLU A 161 23.06 -3.47 -14.02
N TRP A 162 21.97 -3.37 -13.25
CA TRP A 162 21.62 -4.40 -12.29
C TRP A 162 21.40 -5.75 -12.98
N PHE A 163 20.69 -5.76 -14.12
CA PHE A 163 20.50 -6.97 -14.89
C PHE A 163 21.83 -7.62 -15.29
N GLN A 164 22.79 -6.86 -15.80
CA GLN A 164 24.11 -7.38 -16.20
C GLN A 164 24.89 -7.92 -15.00
N ASN A 165 24.93 -7.17 -13.89
CA ASN A 165 25.67 -7.54 -12.70
C ASN A 165 25.12 -8.76 -11.95
N CYS A 166 23.83 -9.04 -12.09
CA CYS A 166 23.14 -10.13 -11.39
C CYS A 166 22.48 -11.13 -12.36
N LYS A 167 22.94 -11.20 -13.62
CA LYS A 167 22.31 -11.95 -14.71
C LYS A 167 22.03 -13.41 -14.36
N GLU A 168 23.04 -14.12 -13.87
CA GLU A 168 22.91 -15.55 -13.53
C GLU A 168 21.84 -15.77 -12.45
N TYR A 169 21.92 -15.04 -11.34
CA TYR A 169 20.94 -15.09 -10.27
C TYR A 169 19.52 -14.79 -10.77
N LEU A 170 19.37 -13.74 -11.60
CA LEU A 170 18.07 -13.31 -12.10
C LEU A 170 17.47 -14.34 -13.07
N LEU A 171 18.28 -14.93 -13.93
CA LEU A 171 17.85 -16.00 -14.86
C LEU A 171 17.48 -17.27 -14.08
N GLU A 172 18.31 -17.71 -13.15
CA GLU A 172 18.04 -18.90 -12.35
C GLU A 172 16.70 -18.81 -11.60
N LYS A 173 16.42 -17.67 -10.97
CA LYS A 173 15.26 -17.53 -10.07
C LYS A 173 13.99 -17.01 -10.74
N TYR A 174 14.12 -16.19 -11.78
CA TYR A 174 12.99 -15.41 -12.30
C TYR A 174 12.80 -15.53 -13.82
N ASP A 175 13.49 -16.46 -14.48
CA ASP A 175 13.27 -16.69 -15.91
C ASP A 175 11.80 -17.06 -16.16
N MET A 176 11.22 -16.50 -17.21
CA MET A 176 9.82 -16.65 -17.58
C MET A 176 8.77 -16.20 -16.56
N ARG A 177 9.16 -15.81 -15.32
CA ARG A 177 8.25 -15.30 -14.29
C ARG A 177 7.70 -13.92 -14.69
N ARG A 178 6.44 -13.67 -14.36
CA ARG A 178 5.79 -12.36 -14.56
C ARG A 178 5.67 -11.64 -13.22
N PRO A 179 5.63 -10.27 -13.20
CA PRO A 179 5.45 -9.52 -11.94
C PRO A 179 4.27 -10.00 -11.08
N GLY A 180 3.16 -10.36 -11.72
CA GLY A 180 1.97 -10.84 -11.02
C GLY A 180 2.03 -12.26 -10.47
N THR A 181 3.15 -12.99 -10.63
CA THR A 181 3.31 -14.37 -10.12
C THR A 181 4.24 -14.45 -8.91
N LEU A 182 4.86 -13.34 -8.52
CA LEU A 182 5.75 -13.31 -7.36
C LEU A 182 4.92 -13.00 -6.11
N ASP A 183 5.14 -13.78 -5.05
CA ASP A 183 4.60 -13.47 -3.73
C ASP A 183 5.37 -12.30 -3.07
N PHE A 184 4.91 -11.84 -1.91
CA PHE A 184 5.53 -10.71 -1.23
C PHE A 184 6.96 -10.99 -0.78
N ASN A 185 7.28 -12.21 -0.34
CA ASN A 185 8.63 -12.59 0.09
C ASN A 185 9.59 -12.64 -1.11
N GLU A 186 9.14 -13.15 -2.24
CA GLU A 186 9.90 -13.12 -3.49
C GLU A 186 10.19 -11.68 -3.95
N TRP A 187 9.20 -10.77 -3.84
CA TRP A 187 9.40 -9.34 -4.10
C TRP A 187 10.43 -8.71 -3.16
N MET A 188 10.39 -9.02 -1.87
CA MET A 188 11.37 -8.53 -0.89
C MET A 188 12.77 -9.08 -1.17
N ASN A 189 12.91 -10.37 -1.46
CA ASN A 189 14.19 -10.99 -1.80
C ASN A 189 14.80 -10.36 -3.07
N LEU A 190 13.98 -10.12 -4.07
CA LEU A 190 14.41 -9.47 -5.31
C LEU A 190 14.83 -8.01 -5.05
N PHE A 191 14.12 -7.29 -4.19
CA PHE A 191 14.45 -5.93 -3.80
C PHE A 191 15.77 -5.85 -3.00
N TYR A 192 16.01 -6.75 -2.06
CA TYR A 192 17.28 -6.82 -1.35
C TYR A 192 18.47 -7.09 -2.28
N ASN A 193 18.30 -7.95 -3.28
CA ASN A 193 19.32 -8.16 -4.31
C ASN A 193 19.59 -6.86 -5.11
N PHE A 194 18.52 -6.16 -5.49
CA PHE A 194 18.64 -4.85 -6.15
C PHE A 194 19.40 -3.83 -5.29
N MET A 195 19.10 -3.74 -4.00
CA MET A 195 19.77 -2.80 -3.08
C MET A 195 21.24 -3.12 -2.91
N LYS A 196 21.62 -4.39 -2.76
CA LYS A 196 23.03 -4.82 -2.69
C LYS A 196 23.80 -4.46 -3.95
N SER A 197 23.21 -4.68 -5.11
CA SER A 197 23.83 -4.31 -6.40
C SER A 197 24.12 -2.82 -6.50
N LYS A 198 23.22 -1.95 -5.98
CA LYS A 198 23.47 -0.50 -5.96
C LYS A 198 24.62 -0.09 -5.03
N GLN A 199 24.77 -0.72 -3.89
CA GLN A 199 25.84 -0.42 -2.94
C GLN A 199 27.22 -0.78 -3.53
N ASN A 200 27.32 -1.89 -4.25
CA ASN A 200 28.57 -2.32 -4.89
C ASN A 200 29.03 -1.38 -6.03
N VAL A 201 28.09 -0.65 -6.67
CA VAL A 201 28.42 0.34 -7.72
C VAL A 201 28.87 1.68 -7.14
N LEU A 202 28.45 2.02 -5.92
CA LEU A 202 28.83 3.28 -5.25
C LEU A 202 30.11 3.15 -4.40
N GLY A 203 30.60 1.94 -4.16
CA GLY A 203 31.79 1.66 -3.36
C GLY A 203 33.07 1.42 -4.18
N ASN A 204 33.01 1.51 -5.50
CA ASN A 204 34.11 1.53 -6.45
C ASN A 204 34.25 2.93 -7.09
#